data_398d6658efc5d6578ee8621c270046bb
#
_entry.id   398d6658efc5d6578ee8621c270046bb
#
_cell.length_a   1.000
_cell.length_b   1.000
_cell.length_c   1.000
_cell.angle_alpha   90.00
_cell.angle_beta   90.00
_cell.angle_gamma   90.00
#
_symmetry.space_group_name_H-M   'P 1'
#
loop_
_entity.id
_entity.type
_entity.pdbx_description
1 polymer ?
#
loop_
_entity_poly.entity_id
_entity_poly.type
_entity_poly.pdbx_seq_one_letter_code
_entity_poly.pdbx_strand_id
1 'polypeptide(L)'
;RTAMNRGAFDFVTKPVNCEDLELSMQKTIQHVIQMKKTLQAIKENNILRMYVDENVLSFMGTREYEKSLMENETVEASVAFIDICQFTAISEKENPDTVVKMLNDYFDVIVKEVIAQKGTVDKFIGDCVMAVFKGEYHLDRAIDACLTIRNKIDSLPNEHGFSPKVAIGINSGEMISGNIGSATLRRLDYTVIGDTVNTAQRLQSAAGVSQVVITEQCY
;
A
#
# COMPACT_ATOMS: atom_id res chain seq x y z
N ARG A 1 24.43 30.00 29.71
CA ARG A 1 24.60 29.44 28.34
C ARG A 1 25.11 28.01 28.32
N THR A 2 26.08 27.63 29.17
CA THR A 2 26.66 26.27 29.17
C THR A 2 25.65 25.17 29.53
N ALA A 3 24.71 25.41 30.45
CA ALA A 3 23.69 24.45 30.85
C ALA A 3 22.68 24.19 29.72
N MET A 4 22.24 25.25 29.03
CA MET A 4 21.33 25.14 27.87
C MET A 4 21.95 24.33 26.71
N ASN A 5 23.24 24.58 26.46
CA ASN A 5 23.98 23.83 25.44
C ASN A 5 24.20 22.34 25.77
N ARG A 6 24.00 21.96 27.03
CA ARG A 6 24.07 20.59 27.53
C ARG A 6 22.70 19.91 27.66
N GLY A 7 21.65 20.54 27.10
CA GLY A 7 20.30 19.98 27.06
C GLY A 7 19.42 20.35 28.28
N ALA A 8 19.83 21.32 29.09
CA ALA A 8 18.92 21.88 30.10
C ALA A 8 17.79 22.65 29.39
N PHE A 9 16.54 22.40 29.75
CA PHE A 9 15.38 23.07 29.16
C PHE A 9 15.28 24.53 29.64
N ASP A 10 15.57 24.77 30.93
CA ASP A 10 15.56 26.09 31.54
C ASP A 10 16.52 26.11 32.75
N PHE A 11 16.76 27.27 33.37
CA PHE A 11 17.59 27.43 34.57
C PHE A 11 17.05 28.54 35.49
N VAL A 12 17.28 28.40 36.75
CA VAL A 12 16.93 29.37 37.76
C VAL A 12 18.20 29.81 38.49
N THR A 13 18.36 31.11 38.70
CA THR A 13 19.54 31.69 39.36
C THR A 13 19.40 31.60 40.87
N LYS A 14 20.55 31.54 41.58
CA LYS A 14 20.58 31.63 43.04
C LYS A 14 20.83 33.09 43.48
N PRO A 15 20.13 33.62 44.53
CA PRO A 15 19.11 32.94 45.33
C PRO A 15 17.84 32.66 44.49
N VAL A 16 17.19 31.52 44.74
CA VAL A 16 16.02 31.05 43.97
C VAL A 16 14.83 31.96 44.31
N ASN A 17 14.29 32.60 43.28
CA ASN A 17 12.98 33.26 43.37
C ASN A 17 11.88 32.27 43.07
N CYS A 18 10.87 32.17 43.96
CA CYS A 18 9.78 31.22 43.83
C CYS A 18 8.93 31.47 42.58
N GLU A 19 8.73 32.74 42.17
CA GLU A 19 7.98 33.09 40.96
C GLU A 19 8.70 32.63 39.67
N ASP A 20 10.03 32.81 39.61
CA ASP A 20 10.84 32.40 38.47
C ASP A 20 10.87 30.84 38.39
N LEU A 21 10.94 30.18 39.50
CA LEU A 21 10.89 28.72 39.56
C LEU A 21 9.54 28.18 39.07
N GLU A 22 8.44 28.76 39.59
CA GLU A 22 7.09 28.37 39.18
C GLU A 22 6.88 28.57 37.67
N LEU A 23 7.31 29.72 37.11
CA LEU A 23 7.22 30.01 35.70
C LEU A 23 8.02 29.02 34.85
N SER A 24 9.26 28.68 35.27
CA SER A 24 10.11 27.69 34.60
C SER A 24 9.47 26.30 34.63
N MET A 25 8.91 25.90 35.79
CA MET A 25 8.19 24.64 35.91
C MET A 25 6.96 24.58 34.99
N GLN A 26 6.14 25.63 34.97
CA GLN A 26 4.96 25.69 34.11
C GLN A 26 5.33 25.59 32.64
N LYS A 27 6.36 26.31 32.17
CA LYS A 27 6.87 26.22 30.79
C LYS A 27 7.33 24.80 30.46
N THR A 28 8.07 24.17 31.38
CA THR A 28 8.57 22.80 31.19
C THR A 28 7.42 21.80 31.10
N ILE A 29 6.43 21.91 31.97
CA ILE A 29 5.23 21.05 31.94
C ILE A 29 4.48 21.22 30.64
N GLN A 30 4.24 22.47 30.20
CA GLN A 30 3.57 22.73 28.93
C GLN A 30 4.34 22.14 27.73
N HIS A 31 5.67 22.28 27.73
CA HIS A 31 6.50 21.72 26.68
C HIS A 31 6.41 20.18 26.64
N VAL A 32 6.48 19.51 27.79
CA VAL A 32 6.34 18.05 27.88
C VAL A 32 4.95 17.60 27.41
N ILE A 33 3.89 18.32 27.77
CA ILE A 33 2.52 18.02 27.32
C ILE A 33 2.44 18.16 25.79
N GLN A 34 3.01 19.24 25.23
CA GLN A 34 3.03 19.45 23.78
C GLN A 34 3.82 18.36 23.03
N MET A 35 4.99 17.99 23.56
CA MET A 35 5.77 16.88 22.99
C MET A 35 4.98 15.55 23.00
N LYS A 36 4.29 15.24 24.11
CA LYS A 36 3.47 14.01 24.17
C LYS A 36 2.34 14.04 23.14
N LYS A 37 1.65 15.17 22.98
CA LYS A 37 0.60 15.35 21.97
C LYS A 37 1.16 15.15 20.54
N THR A 38 2.31 15.75 20.26
CA THR A 38 2.98 15.59 18.95
C THR A 38 3.38 14.14 18.68
N LEU A 39 3.96 13.47 19.65
CA LEU A 39 4.31 12.05 19.53
C LEU A 39 3.07 11.16 19.32
N GLN A 40 1.98 11.47 20.01
CA GLN A 40 0.72 10.76 19.81
C GLN A 40 0.18 10.96 18.41
N ALA A 41 0.15 12.20 17.91
CA ALA A 41 -0.28 12.52 16.55
C ALA A 41 0.60 11.85 15.47
N ILE A 42 1.91 11.77 15.70
CA ILE A 42 2.83 11.05 14.78
C ILE A 42 2.50 9.55 14.76
N LYS A 43 2.25 8.93 15.92
CA LYS A 43 1.89 7.51 15.99
C LYS A 43 0.57 7.24 15.27
N GLU A 44 -0.45 8.07 15.53
CA GLU A 44 -1.76 7.96 14.87
C GLU A 44 -1.63 8.14 13.35
N ASN A 45 -0.85 9.12 12.90
CA ASN A 45 -0.59 9.35 11.48
C ASN A 45 0.15 8.18 10.83
N ASN A 46 1.14 7.59 11.49
CA ASN A 46 1.85 6.41 10.98
C ASN A 46 0.92 5.20 10.84
N ILE A 47 -0.01 5.00 11.77
CA ILE A 47 -1.02 3.95 11.66
C ILE A 47 -1.97 4.23 10.49
N LEU A 48 -2.49 5.45 10.38
CA LEU A 48 -3.39 5.85 9.29
C LEU A 48 -2.76 5.69 7.91
N ARG A 49 -1.45 5.98 7.78
CA ARG A 49 -0.69 5.77 6.53
C ARG A 49 -0.67 4.33 6.05
N MET A 50 -0.82 3.35 6.94
CA MET A 50 -0.90 1.94 6.55
C MET A 50 -2.24 1.58 5.86
N TYR A 51 -3.24 2.45 5.99
CA TYR A 51 -4.59 2.27 5.42
C TYR A 51 -4.92 3.25 4.29
N VAL A 52 -3.99 4.13 3.92
CA VAL A 52 -4.17 5.13 2.87
C VAL A 52 -3.17 4.88 1.76
N ASP A 53 -3.64 4.88 0.52
CA ASP A 53 -2.81 4.71 -0.67
C ASP A 53 -1.73 5.80 -0.75
N GLU A 54 -0.51 5.42 -1.14
CA GLU A 54 0.64 6.33 -1.20
C GLU A 54 0.46 7.43 -2.26
N ASN A 55 -0.27 7.16 -3.35
CA ASN A 55 -0.64 8.17 -4.34
C ASN A 55 -1.55 9.23 -3.72
N VAL A 56 -2.54 8.82 -2.91
CA VAL A 56 -3.40 9.74 -2.18
C VAL A 56 -2.58 10.61 -1.22
N LEU A 57 -1.61 10.00 -0.50
CA LEU A 57 -0.72 10.74 0.40
C LEU A 57 0.16 11.75 -0.33
N SER A 58 0.63 11.43 -1.53
CA SER A 58 1.46 12.35 -2.34
C SER A 58 0.67 13.58 -2.80
N PHE A 59 -0.60 13.42 -3.12
CA PHE A 59 -1.50 14.52 -3.49
C PHE A 59 -1.86 15.41 -2.29
N MET A 60 -1.98 14.87 -1.07
CA MET A 60 -2.30 15.63 0.14
C MET A 60 -1.30 16.74 0.48
N GLY A 61 -0.08 16.66 -0.06
CA GLY A 61 0.97 17.68 0.12
C GLY A 61 0.85 18.90 -0.80
N THR A 62 -0.03 18.89 -1.79
CA THR A 62 -0.18 19.98 -2.76
C THR A 62 -1.38 20.88 -2.44
N ARG A 63 -1.26 22.19 -2.73
CA ARG A 63 -2.34 23.19 -2.48
C ARG A 63 -3.58 22.99 -3.36
N GLU A 64 -3.52 22.11 -4.34
CA GLU A 64 -4.60 21.82 -5.30
C GLU A 64 -5.39 20.56 -4.95
N TYR A 65 -5.18 20.01 -3.76
CA TYR A 65 -5.73 18.73 -3.30
C TYR A 65 -7.24 18.55 -3.53
N GLU A 66 -8.06 19.57 -3.17
CA GLU A 66 -9.50 19.45 -3.29
C GLU A 66 -10.02 19.43 -4.75
N LYS A 67 -9.30 20.06 -5.69
CA LYS A 67 -9.62 20.00 -7.12
C LYS A 67 -9.16 18.68 -7.75
N SER A 68 -7.97 18.24 -7.43
CA SER A 68 -7.34 17.02 -7.94
C SER A 68 -8.07 15.73 -7.49
N LEU A 69 -8.75 15.75 -6.33
CA LEU A 69 -9.54 14.63 -5.84
C LEU A 69 -10.75 14.26 -6.73
N MET A 70 -11.21 15.15 -7.57
CA MET A 70 -12.40 14.98 -8.41
C MET A 70 -12.07 14.85 -9.90
N GLU A 71 -10.82 14.97 -10.30
CA GLU A 71 -10.42 14.86 -11.68
C GLU A 71 -10.04 13.40 -12.00
N ASN A 72 -10.75 12.82 -12.95
CA ASN A 72 -10.40 11.53 -13.52
C ASN A 72 -9.52 11.77 -14.76
N GLU A 73 -8.51 10.97 -14.94
CA GLU A 73 -7.64 11.02 -16.11
C GLU A 73 -7.72 9.73 -16.93
N THR A 74 -7.66 9.85 -18.24
CA THR A 74 -7.45 8.70 -19.11
C THR A 74 -5.95 8.43 -19.18
N VAL A 75 -5.56 7.21 -18.83
CA VAL A 75 -4.17 6.79 -18.82
C VAL A 75 -4.00 5.53 -19.65
N GLU A 76 -2.87 5.41 -20.33
CA GLU A 76 -2.45 4.16 -20.94
C GLU A 76 -1.56 3.42 -19.95
N ALA A 77 -1.97 2.21 -19.56
CA ALA A 77 -1.32 1.45 -18.52
C ALA A 77 -1.54 -0.06 -18.71
N SER A 78 -0.79 -0.86 -17.95
CA SER A 78 -1.03 -2.30 -17.83
C SER A 78 -1.58 -2.62 -16.45
N VAL A 79 -2.55 -3.51 -16.40
CA VAL A 79 -3.11 -4.02 -15.15
C VAL A 79 -2.92 -5.53 -15.08
N ALA A 80 -2.51 -6.01 -13.92
CA ALA A 80 -2.33 -7.42 -13.62
C ALA A 80 -3.21 -7.83 -12.44
N PHE A 81 -3.92 -8.94 -12.60
CA PHE A 81 -4.61 -9.65 -11.51
C PHE A 81 -3.81 -10.91 -11.20
N ILE A 82 -3.42 -11.08 -9.95
CA ILE A 82 -2.55 -12.15 -9.45
C ILE A 82 -3.29 -12.85 -8.33
N ASP A 83 -3.78 -14.05 -8.57
CA ASP A 83 -4.63 -14.83 -7.69
C ASP A 83 -3.91 -16.07 -7.16
N ILE A 84 -4.10 -16.39 -5.87
CA ILE A 84 -3.47 -17.54 -5.23
C ILE A 84 -4.36 -18.77 -5.46
N CYS A 85 -3.88 -19.70 -6.27
CA CYS A 85 -4.64 -20.89 -6.61
C CYS A 85 -4.98 -21.75 -5.38
N GLN A 86 -6.24 -22.22 -5.31
CA GLN A 86 -6.74 -23.13 -4.27
C GLN A 86 -6.76 -22.54 -2.85
N PHE A 87 -6.63 -21.22 -2.69
CA PHE A 87 -6.62 -20.57 -1.38
C PHE A 87 -7.90 -20.87 -0.58
N THR A 88 -9.07 -20.86 -1.22
CA THR A 88 -10.36 -21.18 -0.58
C THR A 88 -10.34 -22.57 0.06
N ALA A 89 -9.79 -23.59 -0.63
CA ALA A 89 -9.73 -24.94 -0.11
C ALA A 89 -8.77 -25.09 1.09
N ILE A 90 -7.79 -24.18 1.21
CA ILE A 90 -6.86 -24.13 2.34
C ILE A 90 -7.51 -23.42 3.51
N SER A 91 -8.15 -22.30 3.25
CA SER A 91 -8.80 -21.47 4.29
C SER A 91 -9.93 -22.22 5.00
N GLU A 92 -10.51 -23.24 4.37
CA GLU A 92 -11.52 -24.12 5.00
C GLU A 92 -10.91 -25.19 5.93
N LYS A 93 -9.62 -25.51 5.78
CA LYS A 93 -8.97 -26.62 6.50
C LYS A 93 -8.02 -26.17 7.58
N GLU A 94 -7.36 -25.03 7.37
CA GLU A 94 -6.32 -24.51 8.25
C GLU A 94 -6.88 -23.58 9.31
N ASN A 95 -6.11 -23.37 10.38
CA ASN A 95 -6.44 -22.38 11.41
C ASN A 95 -6.41 -20.95 10.83
N PRO A 96 -7.38 -20.09 11.17
CA PRO A 96 -7.46 -18.72 10.66
C PRO A 96 -6.16 -17.89 10.80
N ASP A 97 -5.46 -18.01 11.91
CA ASP A 97 -4.19 -17.29 12.13
C ASP A 97 -3.10 -17.76 11.15
N THR A 98 -3.07 -19.06 10.86
CA THR A 98 -2.15 -19.68 9.88
C THR A 98 -2.47 -19.17 8.47
N VAL A 99 -3.76 -19.15 8.11
CA VAL A 99 -4.23 -18.66 6.80
C VAL A 99 -3.84 -17.21 6.57
N VAL A 100 -4.08 -16.33 7.57
CA VAL A 100 -3.73 -14.91 7.49
C VAL A 100 -2.22 -14.73 7.36
N LYS A 101 -1.42 -15.48 8.11
CA LYS A 101 0.04 -15.41 8.02
C LYS A 101 0.52 -15.83 6.64
N MET A 102 0.05 -16.96 6.13
CA MET A 102 0.38 -17.47 4.79
C MET A 102 0.02 -16.43 3.71
N LEU A 103 -1.18 -15.85 3.78
CA LEU A 103 -1.62 -14.84 2.82
C LEU A 103 -0.71 -13.62 2.83
N ASN A 104 -0.35 -13.13 4.02
CA ASN A 104 0.56 -12.01 4.15
C ASN A 104 1.96 -12.31 3.60
N ASP A 105 2.48 -13.52 3.82
CA ASP A 105 3.79 -13.95 3.29
C ASP A 105 3.77 -13.99 1.75
N TYR A 106 2.69 -14.45 1.13
CA TYR A 106 2.54 -14.44 -0.33
C TYR A 106 2.36 -13.03 -0.88
N PHE A 107 1.54 -12.20 -0.24
CA PHE A 107 1.40 -10.80 -0.62
C PHE A 107 2.72 -10.05 -0.56
N ASP A 108 3.56 -10.33 0.45
CA ASP A 108 4.89 -9.75 0.58
C ASP A 108 5.79 -10.07 -0.62
N VAL A 109 5.74 -11.30 -1.14
CA VAL A 109 6.46 -11.70 -2.36
C VAL A 109 5.94 -10.93 -3.56
N ILE A 110 4.60 -10.90 -3.74
CA ILE A 110 3.95 -10.22 -4.88
C ILE A 110 4.26 -8.73 -4.86
N VAL A 111 4.04 -8.06 -3.73
CA VAL A 111 4.24 -6.61 -3.58
C VAL A 111 5.69 -6.21 -3.85
N LYS A 112 6.67 -6.97 -3.34
CA LYS A 112 8.09 -6.70 -3.58
C LYS A 112 8.45 -6.71 -5.07
N GLU A 113 7.91 -7.66 -5.83
CA GLU A 113 8.19 -7.75 -7.27
C GLU A 113 7.47 -6.67 -8.07
N VAL A 114 6.22 -6.36 -7.72
CA VAL A 114 5.48 -5.25 -8.32
C VAL A 114 6.24 -3.93 -8.14
N ILE A 115 6.69 -3.63 -6.92
CA ILE A 115 7.46 -2.41 -6.61
C ILE A 115 8.83 -2.42 -7.32
N ALA A 116 9.53 -3.56 -7.37
CA ALA A 116 10.82 -3.69 -8.05
C ALA A 116 10.73 -3.32 -9.54
N GLN A 117 9.59 -3.61 -10.18
CA GLN A 117 9.27 -3.24 -11.56
C GLN A 117 8.54 -1.89 -11.68
N LYS A 118 8.60 -1.04 -10.64
CA LYS A 118 7.95 0.29 -10.59
C LYS A 118 6.44 0.23 -10.85
N GLY A 119 5.79 -0.88 -10.51
CA GLY A 119 4.34 -1.00 -10.45
C GLY A 119 3.82 -0.53 -9.11
N THR A 120 2.52 -0.30 -9.06
CA THR A 120 1.78 0.07 -7.84
C THR A 120 0.76 -1.04 -7.54
N VAL A 121 0.65 -1.46 -6.30
CA VAL A 121 -0.45 -2.33 -5.87
C VAL A 121 -1.68 -1.44 -5.68
N ASP A 122 -2.72 -1.70 -6.46
CA ASP A 122 -3.97 -0.95 -6.39
C ASP A 122 -4.79 -1.38 -5.17
N LYS A 123 -5.06 -2.67 -5.07
CA LYS A 123 -5.79 -3.25 -3.93
C LYS A 123 -5.61 -4.76 -3.80
N PHE A 124 -5.96 -5.23 -2.61
CA PHE A 124 -6.15 -6.66 -2.33
C PHE A 124 -7.63 -6.99 -2.40
N ILE A 125 -7.99 -8.04 -3.13
CA ILE A 125 -9.37 -8.50 -3.35
C ILE A 125 -9.43 -9.96 -2.90
N GLY A 126 -9.65 -10.18 -1.59
CA GLY A 126 -9.52 -11.50 -1.01
C GLY A 126 -8.07 -12.00 -1.09
N ASP A 127 -7.85 -13.09 -1.82
CA ASP A 127 -6.55 -13.69 -2.11
C ASP A 127 -5.94 -13.22 -3.45
N CYS A 128 -6.60 -12.29 -4.13
CA CYS A 128 -6.14 -11.70 -5.38
C CYS A 128 -5.49 -10.32 -5.15
N VAL A 129 -4.40 -10.04 -5.84
CA VAL A 129 -3.72 -8.74 -5.88
C VAL A 129 -3.98 -8.09 -7.23
N MET A 130 -4.49 -6.87 -7.22
CA MET A 130 -4.55 -6.02 -8.41
C MET A 130 -3.37 -5.07 -8.42
N ALA A 131 -2.56 -5.11 -9.48
CA ALA A 131 -1.41 -4.24 -9.68
C ALA A 131 -1.52 -3.45 -10.98
N VAL A 132 -1.02 -2.20 -10.95
CA VAL A 132 -1.06 -1.29 -12.09
C VAL A 132 0.35 -0.80 -12.41
N PHE A 133 0.69 -0.78 -13.69
CA PHE A 133 1.97 -0.31 -14.22
C PHE A 133 1.70 0.84 -15.18
N LYS A 134 2.24 2.02 -14.89
CA LYS A 134 2.07 3.24 -15.70
C LYS A 134 3.42 3.71 -16.27
N GLY A 135 3.38 4.53 -17.32
CA GLY A 135 4.56 5.16 -17.93
C GLY A 135 5.29 4.24 -18.92
N GLU A 136 6.53 4.55 -19.22
CA GLU A 136 7.30 3.85 -20.24
C GLU A 136 7.49 2.36 -19.94
N TYR A 137 7.35 1.52 -20.96
CA TYR A 137 7.51 0.06 -20.89
C TYR A 137 6.60 -0.59 -19.82
N HIS A 138 5.43 -0.02 -19.57
CA HIS A 138 4.52 -0.52 -18.53
C HIS A 138 4.09 -1.98 -18.76
N LEU A 139 3.93 -2.41 -20.03
CA LEU A 139 3.57 -3.78 -20.36
C LEU A 139 4.74 -4.75 -20.12
N ASP A 140 5.94 -4.42 -20.59
CA ASP A 140 7.14 -5.27 -20.38
C ASP A 140 7.40 -5.44 -18.89
N ARG A 141 7.32 -4.34 -18.11
CA ARG A 141 7.51 -4.37 -16.65
C ARG A 141 6.44 -5.19 -15.94
N ALA A 142 5.20 -5.13 -16.40
CA ALA A 142 4.11 -5.94 -15.86
C ALA A 142 4.34 -7.44 -16.11
N ILE A 143 4.76 -7.79 -17.33
CA ILE A 143 5.07 -9.17 -17.70
C ILE A 143 6.26 -9.69 -16.89
N ASP A 144 7.35 -8.94 -16.80
CA ASP A 144 8.55 -9.31 -16.04
C ASP A 144 8.24 -9.52 -14.55
N ALA A 145 7.45 -8.60 -13.94
CA ALA A 145 6.99 -8.75 -12.57
C ALA A 145 6.22 -10.05 -12.38
N CYS A 146 5.22 -10.30 -13.23
CA CYS A 146 4.33 -11.44 -13.13
C CYS A 146 5.05 -12.78 -13.36
N LEU A 147 5.98 -12.85 -14.31
CA LEU A 147 6.80 -14.04 -14.52
C LEU A 147 7.71 -14.32 -13.34
N THR A 148 8.30 -13.27 -12.76
CA THR A 148 9.15 -13.38 -11.56
C THR A 148 8.34 -13.80 -10.34
N ILE A 149 7.15 -13.23 -10.13
CA ILE A 149 6.22 -13.60 -9.05
C ILE A 149 5.88 -15.08 -9.15
N ARG A 150 5.43 -15.54 -10.33
CA ARG A 150 5.10 -16.94 -10.58
C ARG A 150 6.26 -17.86 -10.21
N ASN A 151 7.47 -17.57 -10.70
CA ASN A 151 8.64 -18.39 -10.46
C ASN A 151 9.04 -18.42 -8.97
N LYS A 152 8.96 -17.27 -8.28
CA LYS A 152 9.27 -17.18 -6.85
C LYS A 152 8.26 -17.95 -6.00
N ILE A 153 6.96 -17.79 -6.28
CA ILE A 153 5.91 -18.49 -5.55
C ILE A 153 6.00 -20.00 -5.84
N ASP A 154 6.23 -20.40 -7.08
CA ASP A 154 6.41 -21.81 -7.46
C ASP A 154 7.61 -22.48 -6.76
N SER A 155 8.61 -21.69 -6.34
CA SER A 155 9.81 -22.15 -5.63
C SER A 155 9.68 -22.14 -4.11
N LEU A 156 8.58 -21.60 -3.56
CA LEU A 156 8.36 -21.60 -2.11
C LEU A 156 8.22 -23.04 -1.59
N PRO A 157 8.72 -23.31 -0.38
CA PRO A 157 8.61 -24.64 0.21
C PRO A 157 7.14 -25.03 0.43
N ASN A 158 6.87 -26.31 0.31
CA ASN A 158 5.56 -26.86 0.64
C ASN A 158 5.39 -26.87 2.16
N GLU A 159 4.65 -25.91 2.69
CA GLU A 159 4.32 -25.81 4.11
C GLU A 159 2.89 -26.31 4.34
N HIS A 160 2.67 -27.04 5.41
CA HIS A 160 1.35 -27.60 5.78
C HIS A 160 0.67 -28.44 4.68
N GLY A 161 1.46 -29.08 3.80
CA GLY A 161 0.91 -29.91 2.71
C GLY A 161 0.38 -29.09 1.52
N PHE A 162 0.68 -27.80 1.46
CA PHE A 162 0.29 -26.88 0.40
C PHE A 162 1.50 -26.31 -0.34
N SER A 163 1.49 -26.42 -1.66
CA SER A 163 2.45 -25.78 -2.56
C SER A 163 1.75 -24.60 -3.23
N PRO A 164 2.10 -23.36 -2.84
CA PRO A 164 1.44 -22.19 -3.40
C PRO A 164 1.67 -22.09 -4.91
N LYS A 165 0.64 -21.68 -5.63
CA LYS A 165 0.65 -21.44 -7.06
C LYS A 165 -0.16 -20.17 -7.33
N VAL A 166 0.11 -19.52 -8.45
CA VAL A 166 -0.65 -18.34 -8.87
C VAL A 166 -1.24 -18.50 -10.26
N ALA A 167 -2.40 -17.89 -10.48
CA ALA A 167 -3.01 -17.69 -11.79
C ALA A 167 -3.03 -16.18 -12.08
N ILE A 168 -2.47 -15.76 -13.22
CA ILE A 168 -2.23 -14.35 -13.49
C ILE A 168 -2.85 -13.96 -14.83
N GLY A 169 -3.59 -12.85 -14.84
CA GLY A 169 -4.09 -12.21 -16.07
C GLY A 169 -3.54 -10.80 -16.21
N ILE A 170 -3.01 -10.47 -17.37
CA ILE A 170 -2.47 -9.14 -17.67
C ILE A 170 -3.15 -8.59 -18.93
N ASN A 171 -3.53 -7.34 -18.90
CA ASN A 171 -3.97 -6.62 -20.08
C ASN A 171 -3.44 -5.18 -20.06
N SER A 172 -3.33 -4.59 -21.24
CA SER A 172 -2.78 -3.26 -21.45
C SER A 172 -3.70 -2.44 -22.36
N GLY A 173 -3.80 -1.15 -22.11
CA GLY A 173 -4.58 -0.22 -22.92
C GLY A 173 -5.07 0.98 -22.11
N GLU A 174 -5.98 1.74 -22.73
CA GLU A 174 -6.61 2.88 -22.07
C GLU A 174 -7.49 2.45 -20.89
N MET A 175 -7.40 3.20 -19.81
CA MET A 175 -8.24 3.08 -18.63
C MET A 175 -8.42 4.42 -17.94
N ILE A 176 -9.47 4.57 -17.15
CA ILE A 176 -9.73 5.77 -16.37
C ILE A 176 -9.11 5.57 -14.99
N SER A 177 -8.23 6.49 -14.61
CA SER A 177 -7.62 6.55 -13.28
C SER A 177 -8.23 7.69 -12.47
N GLY A 178 -8.66 7.44 -11.26
CA GLY A 178 -9.28 8.46 -10.42
C GLY A 178 -9.80 7.95 -9.08
N ASN A 179 -10.41 8.86 -8.32
CA ASN A 179 -11.00 8.56 -7.03
C ASN A 179 -12.44 8.06 -7.20
N ILE A 180 -12.67 6.81 -6.88
CA ILE A 180 -13.97 6.14 -7.02
C ILE A 180 -14.49 5.75 -5.65
N GLY A 181 -15.72 6.14 -5.35
CA GLY A 181 -16.32 5.79 -4.08
C GLY A 181 -17.54 6.61 -3.73
N SER A 182 -17.84 6.70 -2.45
CA SER A 182 -19.00 7.39 -1.93
C SER A 182 -18.62 8.55 -1.03
N ALA A 183 -18.95 9.76 -1.43
CA ALA A 183 -18.79 10.95 -0.61
C ALA A 183 -19.60 10.85 0.70
N THR A 184 -20.77 10.22 0.67
CA THR A 184 -21.63 10.00 1.84
C THR A 184 -20.95 9.13 2.89
N LEU A 185 -20.25 8.07 2.45
CA LEU A 185 -19.50 7.17 3.33
C LEU A 185 -18.10 7.70 3.66
N ARG A 186 -17.69 8.82 3.06
CA ARG A 186 -16.32 9.38 3.16
C ARG A 186 -15.24 8.34 2.84
N ARG A 187 -15.55 7.46 1.89
CA ARG A 187 -14.63 6.41 1.42
C ARG A 187 -14.42 6.57 -0.07
N LEU A 188 -13.20 6.87 -0.43
CA LEU A 188 -12.70 6.97 -1.80
C LEU A 188 -11.53 6.03 -1.94
N ASP A 189 -11.53 5.27 -3.04
CA ASP A 189 -10.40 4.43 -3.44
C ASP A 189 -9.82 5.04 -4.72
N TYR A 190 -8.54 5.39 -4.72
CA TYR A 190 -7.83 5.78 -5.93
C TYR A 190 -7.51 4.52 -6.72
N THR A 191 -8.10 4.37 -7.91
CA THR A 191 -8.04 3.12 -8.68
C THR A 191 -8.20 3.38 -10.17
N VAL A 192 -8.00 2.32 -10.96
CA VAL A 192 -8.26 2.33 -12.40
C VAL A 192 -9.51 1.51 -12.73
N ILE A 193 -10.29 2.00 -13.71
CA ILE A 193 -11.47 1.31 -14.23
C ILE A 193 -11.50 1.34 -15.76
N GLY A 194 -12.16 0.39 -16.35
CA GLY A 194 -12.35 0.32 -17.82
C GLY A 194 -12.44 -1.11 -18.33
N ASP A 195 -12.65 -1.25 -19.62
CA ASP A 195 -12.71 -2.55 -20.29
C ASP A 195 -11.37 -3.29 -20.22
N THR A 196 -10.26 -2.53 -20.28
CA THR A 196 -8.90 -3.04 -20.10
C THR A 196 -8.74 -3.77 -18.76
N VAL A 197 -9.26 -3.19 -17.67
CA VAL A 197 -9.23 -3.77 -16.33
C VAL A 197 -10.10 -5.03 -16.25
N ASN A 198 -11.32 -4.96 -16.77
CA ASN A 198 -12.24 -6.09 -16.78
C ASN A 198 -11.71 -7.27 -17.60
N THR A 199 -11.03 -6.96 -18.72
CA THR A 199 -10.39 -7.98 -19.56
C THR A 199 -9.25 -8.69 -18.81
N ALA A 200 -8.39 -7.95 -18.10
CA ALA A 200 -7.32 -8.54 -17.28
C ALA A 200 -7.89 -9.50 -16.21
N GLN A 201 -8.98 -9.10 -15.56
CA GLN A 201 -9.65 -9.95 -14.57
C GLN A 201 -10.22 -11.23 -15.19
N ARG A 202 -10.82 -11.14 -16.39
CA ARG A 202 -11.30 -12.31 -17.12
C ARG A 202 -10.17 -13.24 -17.55
N LEU A 203 -9.03 -12.69 -17.99
CA LEU A 203 -7.83 -13.46 -18.30
C LEU A 203 -7.31 -14.21 -17.08
N GLN A 204 -7.25 -13.55 -15.91
CA GLN A 204 -6.87 -14.20 -14.65
C GLN A 204 -7.82 -15.36 -14.34
N SER A 205 -9.15 -15.14 -14.44
CA SER A 205 -10.14 -16.19 -14.16
C SER A 205 -10.09 -17.36 -15.15
N ALA A 206 -9.57 -17.15 -16.34
CA ALA A 206 -9.36 -18.18 -17.35
C ALA A 206 -7.98 -18.86 -17.26
N ALA A 207 -7.04 -18.26 -16.52
CA ALA A 207 -5.70 -18.80 -16.35
C ALA A 207 -5.71 -20.08 -15.53
N GLY A 208 -4.95 -21.05 -15.98
CA GLY A 208 -4.69 -22.28 -15.21
C GLY A 208 -3.63 -22.04 -14.13
N VAL A 209 -3.41 -23.06 -13.32
CA VAL A 209 -2.39 -23.06 -12.25
C VAL A 209 -1.00 -22.76 -12.82
N SER A 210 -0.29 -21.81 -12.22
CA SER A 210 1.03 -21.32 -12.66
C SER A 210 1.06 -20.76 -14.09
N GLN A 211 -0.08 -20.27 -14.58
CA GLN A 211 -0.16 -19.60 -15.87
C GLN A 211 -0.18 -18.09 -15.75
N VAL A 212 0.48 -17.43 -16.71
CA VAL A 212 0.35 -16.00 -16.98
C VAL A 212 -0.32 -15.86 -18.34
N VAL A 213 -1.48 -15.23 -18.38
CA VAL A 213 -2.30 -15.06 -19.59
C VAL A 213 -2.37 -13.58 -19.96
N ILE A 214 -2.14 -13.29 -21.24
CA ILE A 214 -2.22 -11.93 -21.83
C ILE A 214 -3.14 -11.98 -23.04
N THR A 215 -3.63 -10.82 -23.50
CA THR A 215 -4.33 -10.72 -24.77
C THR A 215 -3.35 -10.82 -25.95
N GLU A 216 -3.85 -11.19 -27.13
CA GLU A 216 -3.05 -11.19 -28.36
C GLU A 216 -2.48 -9.81 -28.70
N GLN A 217 -3.19 -8.74 -28.35
CA GLN A 217 -2.72 -7.35 -28.53
C GLN A 217 -1.53 -6.99 -27.63
N CYS A 218 -1.29 -7.74 -26.56
CA CYS A 218 -0.17 -7.56 -25.63
C CYS A 218 1.02 -8.50 -25.95
N TYR A 219 0.89 -9.33 -26.99
CA TYR A 219 1.94 -10.23 -27.47
C TYR A 219 2.72 -9.56 -28.61
#